data_99acd36364d2270cebcfada0256b8277
#
_entry.id   99acd36364d2270cebcfada0256b8277
#
_cell.length_a   1.000
_cell.length_b   1.000
_cell.length_c   1.000
_cell.angle_alpha   90.00
_cell.angle_beta   90.00
_cell.angle_gamma   90.00
#
_symmetry.space_group_name_H-M   'P 1'
#
loop_
_entity.id
_entity.type
_entity.pdbx_description
1 polymer ?
#
loop_
_entity_poly.entity_id
_entity_poly.type
_entity_poly.pdbx_seq_one_letter_code
_entity_poly.pdbx_strand_id
1 'polypeptide(L)'
;MVGLMAATTYIIFIISLLFISINNSGNIINDASGFFHSGKPSDDFKLYENTKLKLSIQYPSTWQKEERLNDFVTFLSPIVDSSHYKSPAGLGISSLSVSNVSLNTIVNIHLKNMTNNLKDFQLIESSDTALADNRLAKKIIFTAMDDEEKKQALQLITKNNDKVYLITYKAYVDKYEQYFPIIQKMLNSLVFFK
;
A
#
# COMPACT_ATOMS: atom_id res chain seq x y z
N MET A 1 -1.78 21.67 21.34
CA MET A 1 -0.93 21.98 20.15
C MET A 1 0.19 20.96 19.88
N VAL A 2 0.86 20.45 20.90
CA VAL A 2 2.00 19.49 20.75
C VAL A 2 1.59 18.17 20.07
N GLY A 3 0.40 17.62 20.35
CA GLY A 3 -0.06 16.34 19.76
C GLY A 3 -0.35 16.40 18.25
N LEU A 4 -0.77 17.56 17.73
CA LEU A 4 -1.08 17.72 16.32
C LEU A 4 0.20 17.83 15.47
N MET A 5 1.26 18.46 15.99
CA MET A 5 2.57 18.52 15.30
C MET A 5 3.26 17.16 15.22
N ALA A 6 3.21 16.34 16.28
CA ALA A 6 3.77 14.99 16.27
C ALA A 6 3.07 14.08 15.24
N ALA A 7 1.72 14.13 15.17
CA ALA A 7 0.95 13.37 14.19
C ALA A 7 1.27 13.80 12.74
N THR A 8 1.45 15.11 12.51
CA THR A 8 1.76 15.64 11.16
C THR A 8 3.14 15.17 10.68
N THR A 9 4.15 15.19 11.55
CA THR A 9 5.51 14.73 11.22
C THR A 9 5.55 13.24 10.94
N TYR A 10 4.78 12.43 11.67
CA TYR A 10 4.73 10.97 11.49
C TYR A 10 3.97 10.57 10.21
N ILE A 11 2.91 11.29 9.85
CA ILE A 11 2.18 11.07 8.58
C ILE A 11 3.08 11.37 7.37
N ILE A 12 3.91 12.43 7.43
CA ILE A 12 4.92 12.74 6.40
C ILE A 12 5.91 11.59 6.25
N PHE A 13 6.36 11.00 7.37
CA PHE A 13 7.32 9.90 7.37
C PHE A 13 6.75 8.61 6.74
N ILE A 14 5.47 8.31 6.97
CA ILE A 14 4.79 7.14 6.36
C ILE A 14 4.62 7.32 4.85
N ILE A 15 4.32 8.53 4.38
CA ILE A 15 4.21 8.82 2.94
C ILE A 15 5.54 8.60 2.24
N SER A 16 6.64 9.08 2.81
CA SER A 16 7.98 8.91 2.25
C SER A 16 8.40 7.43 2.24
N LEU A 17 8.07 6.65 3.27
CA LEU A 17 8.37 5.22 3.33
C LEU A 17 7.61 4.42 2.26
N LEU A 18 6.37 4.77 1.94
CA LEU A 18 5.58 4.09 0.90
C LEU A 18 6.08 4.40 -0.52
N PHE A 19 6.72 5.56 -0.74
CA PHE A 19 7.31 5.92 -2.02
C PHE A 19 8.79 5.53 -2.14
N ILE A 20 9.57 5.56 -1.06
CA ILE A 20 11.03 5.28 -1.10
C ILE A 20 11.36 3.77 -1.12
N SER A 21 10.41 2.89 -0.89
CA SER A 21 10.74 1.52 -0.43
C SER A 21 10.66 0.42 -1.47
N ILE A 22 10.70 0.69 -2.76
CA ILE A 22 10.92 -0.37 -3.77
C ILE A 22 12.42 -0.46 -4.16
N ASN A 23 13.28 0.34 -3.54
CA ASN A 23 14.72 0.33 -3.76
C ASN A 23 15.44 -0.58 -2.76
N ASN A 24 15.19 -1.88 -2.78
CA ASN A 24 16.07 -2.80 -2.07
C ASN A 24 17.01 -3.48 -3.08
N SER A 25 18.22 -2.96 -3.19
CA SER A 25 19.38 -3.71 -3.67
C SER A 25 19.78 -4.74 -2.60
N GLY A 26 18.88 -5.69 -2.34
CA GLY A 26 19.18 -6.91 -1.61
C GLY A 26 19.98 -7.83 -2.52
N ASN A 27 21.15 -8.28 -2.07
CA ASN A 27 22.00 -9.24 -2.72
C ASN A 27 21.19 -10.35 -3.41
N ILE A 28 21.24 -10.36 -4.75
CA ILE A 28 20.73 -11.45 -5.55
C ILE A 28 21.66 -12.63 -5.29
N ILE A 29 21.21 -13.58 -4.51
CA ILE A 29 21.79 -14.91 -4.52
C ILE A 29 21.44 -15.47 -5.89
N ASN A 30 22.48 -15.62 -6.74
CA ASN A 30 22.39 -16.30 -8.03
C ASN A 30 22.01 -17.77 -7.79
N ASP A 31 20.72 -18.07 -7.86
CA ASP A 31 20.24 -19.39 -8.19
C ASP A 31 19.31 -19.27 -9.41
N ALA A 32 19.95 -19.05 -10.56
CA ALA A 32 19.32 -19.00 -11.85
C ALA A 32 19.22 -20.41 -12.44
N SER A 33 18.39 -21.28 -11.87
CA SER A 33 17.99 -22.51 -12.51
C SER A 33 16.48 -22.69 -12.50
N GLY A 34 15.88 -22.24 -13.61
CA GLY A 34 14.67 -22.79 -14.17
C GLY A 34 13.38 -22.58 -13.40
N PHE A 35 12.59 -21.59 -13.81
CA PHE A 35 11.12 -21.74 -13.85
C PHE A 35 10.52 -20.67 -14.77
N PHE A 36 10.73 -20.81 -16.08
CA PHE A 36 9.79 -20.28 -17.02
C PHE A 36 8.55 -21.19 -17.02
N HIS A 37 7.65 -20.99 -16.05
CA HIS A 37 6.31 -21.52 -16.17
C HIS A 37 5.45 -20.45 -16.83
N SER A 38 5.10 -20.66 -18.09
CA SER A 38 3.93 -20.10 -18.76
C SER A 38 2.66 -20.72 -18.14
N GLY A 39 2.47 -20.47 -16.86
CA GLY A 39 1.32 -20.92 -16.08
C GLY A 39 0.36 -19.75 -15.89
N LYS A 40 -0.92 -19.96 -16.27
CA LYS A 40 -2.07 -19.21 -15.78
C LYS A 40 -1.81 -18.78 -14.33
N PRO A 41 -2.04 -17.50 -13.93
CA PRO A 41 -1.85 -17.10 -12.53
C PRO A 41 -2.58 -18.10 -11.64
N SER A 42 -1.85 -18.81 -10.79
CA SER A 42 -2.49 -19.73 -9.85
C SER A 42 -3.38 -18.89 -8.93
N ASP A 43 -4.65 -19.27 -8.80
CA ASP A 43 -5.59 -18.67 -7.83
C ASP A 43 -5.22 -18.99 -6.37
N ASP A 44 -3.95 -19.35 -6.13
CA ASP A 44 -3.44 -19.74 -4.83
C ASP A 44 -3.06 -18.51 -4.01
N PHE A 45 -3.79 -18.30 -2.90
CA PHE A 45 -3.58 -17.23 -1.96
C PHE A 45 -3.09 -17.78 -0.62
N LYS A 46 -2.15 -17.09 0.00
CA LYS A 46 -1.67 -17.33 1.37
C LYS A 46 -2.32 -16.37 2.34
N LEU A 47 -2.64 -16.83 3.53
CA LEU A 47 -3.09 -15.98 4.62
C LEU A 47 -1.88 -15.32 5.30
N TYR A 48 -1.94 -14.02 5.47
CA TYR A 48 -1.07 -13.25 6.35
C TYR A 48 -1.87 -12.77 7.54
N GLU A 49 -1.36 -12.97 8.73
CA GLU A 49 -1.92 -12.47 9.99
C GLU A 49 -0.85 -11.72 10.77
N ASN A 50 -1.21 -10.57 11.32
CA ASN A 50 -0.31 -9.77 12.14
C ASN A 50 -1.07 -9.18 13.34
N THR A 51 -0.74 -9.67 14.53
CA THR A 51 -1.37 -9.26 15.79
C THR A 51 -1.01 -7.84 16.21
N LYS A 52 0.12 -7.30 15.79
CA LYS A 52 0.54 -5.92 16.07
C LYS A 52 -0.17 -4.92 15.16
N LEU A 53 -0.27 -5.24 13.87
CA LEU A 53 -1.13 -4.53 12.93
C LEU A 53 -2.62 -4.80 13.19
N LYS A 54 -2.97 -5.83 13.95
CA LYS A 54 -4.35 -6.26 14.23
C LYS A 54 -5.17 -6.49 12.97
N LEU A 55 -4.60 -7.20 12.00
CA LEU A 55 -5.27 -7.54 10.75
C LEU A 55 -4.84 -8.89 10.20
N SER A 56 -5.68 -9.44 9.33
CA SER A 56 -5.32 -10.50 8.40
C SER A 56 -5.72 -10.12 6.98
N ILE A 57 -4.99 -10.67 6.00
CA ILE A 57 -5.24 -10.47 4.58
C ILE A 57 -4.73 -11.67 3.79
N GLN A 58 -5.44 -12.05 2.74
CA GLN A 58 -4.95 -13.04 1.79
C GLN A 58 -4.19 -12.33 0.66
N TYR A 59 -3.07 -12.93 0.22
CA TYR A 59 -2.24 -12.40 -0.87
C TYR A 59 -1.76 -13.55 -1.78
N PRO A 60 -1.49 -13.30 -3.07
CA PRO A 60 -1.05 -14.35 -3.98
C PRO A 60 0.23 -15.04 -3.51
N SER A 61 0.27 -16.36 -3.58
CA SER A 61 1.42 -17.16 -3.11
C SER A 61 2.73 -16.82 -3.84
N THR A 62 2.61 -16.26 -5.06
CA THR A 62 3.74 -15.83 -5.90
C THR A 62 4.25 -14.43 -5.58
N TRP A 63 3.52 -13.66 -4.76
CA TRP A 63 3.97 -12.32 -4.37
C TRP A 63 4.94 -12.38 -3.21
N GLN A 64 5.95 -11.51 -3.25
CA GLN A 64 6.90 -11.33 -2.16
C GLN A 64 6.24 -10.53 -1.04
N LYS A 65 6.36 -11.00 0.21
CA LYS A 65 5.94 -10.26 1.40
C LYS A 65 7.17 -9.67 2.08
N GLU A 66 7.11 -8.38 2.41
CA GLU A 66 8.11 -7.67 3.20
C GLU A 66 7.46 -7.01 4.41
N GLU A 67 8.05 -7.17 5.58
CA GLU A 67 7.65 -6.48 6.80
C GLU A 67 8.75 -5.52 7.24
N ARG A 68 8.37 -4.30 7.59
CA ARG A 68 9.28 -3.30 8.14
C ARG A 68 8.69 -2.75 9.42
N LEU A 69 9.49 -2.84 10.50
CA LEU A 69 9.01 -2.48 11.80
C LEU A 69 7.71 -3.26 12.13
N ASN A 70 7.04 -2.93 13.21
CA ASN A 70 5.85 -3.69 13.63
C ASN A 70 4.51 -3.14 13.08
N ASP A 71 4.58 -2.12 12.25
CA ASP A 71 3.44 -1.31 11.82
C ASP A 71 3.32 -1.13 10.29
N PHE A 72 4.12 -1.90 9.52
CA PHE A 72 4.12 -1.85 8.07
C PHE A 72 4.36 -3.23 7.43
N VAL A 73 3.56 -3.57 6.43
CA VAL A 73 3.74 -4.74 5.56
C VAL A 73 3.51 -4.35 4.12
N THR A 74 4.28 -4.94 3.20
CA THR A 74 4.12 -4.78 1.76
C THR A 74 4.07 -6.14 1.07
N PHE A 75 3.21 -6.25 0.08
CA PHE A 75 3.11 -7.38 -0.84
C PHE A 75 3.47 -6.88 -2.25
N LEU A 76 4.49 -7.47 -2.84
CA LEU A 76 5.05 -7.05 -4.13
C LEU A 76 4.82 -8.12 -5.19
N SER A 77 4.30 -7.73 -6.34
CA SER A 77 4.15 -8.63 -7.48
C SER A 77 5.52 -9.11 -7.98
N PRO A 78 5.61 -10.29 -8.62
CA PRO A 78 6.82 -10.74 -9.26
C PRO A 78 7.32 -9.73 -10.31
N ILE A 79 8.63 -9.65 -10.47
CA ILE A 79 9.27 -8.91 -11.57
C ILE A 79 9.08 -9.75 -12.83
N VAL A 80 8.33 -9.25 -13.79
CA VAL A 80 7.94 -10.00 -15.00
C VAL A 80 8.84 -9.67 -16.18
N ASP A 81 9.54 -8.55 -16.12
CA ASP A 81 10.38 -8.04 -17.21
C ASP A 81 11.76 -7.67 -16.68
N SER A 82 12.79 -8.23 -17.30
CA SER A 82 14.19 -7.93 -16.96
C SER A 82 14.62 -6.50 -17.28
N SER A 83 13.81 -5.74 -18.03
CA SER A 83 14.06 -4.32 -18.29
C SER A 83 13.74 -3.42 -17.08
N HIS A 84 12.95 -3.93 -16.12
CA HIS A 84 12.59 -3.22 -14.88
C HIS A 84 13.00 -4.06 -13.67
N TYR A 85 13.97 -3.57 -12.90
CA TYR A 85 14.45 -4.24 -11.68
C TYR A 85 13.49 -4.11 -10.48
N LYS A 86 12.26 -3.62 -10.71
CA LYS A 86 11.28 -3.34 -9.65
C LYS A 86 9.97 -4.07 -9.93
N SER A 87 9.27 -4.46 -8.86
CA SER A 87 7.93 -5.01 -8.95
C SER A 87 6.98 -4.02 -9.63
N PRO A 88 6.22 -4.46 -10.65
CA PRO A 88 5.32 -3.56 -11.39
C PRO A 88 4.12 -3.10 -10.56
N ALA A 89 3.77 -3.82 -9.48
CA ALA A 89 2.66 -3.50 -8.61
C ALA A 89 2.92 -3.95 -7.16
N GLY A 90 2.30 -3.27 -6.19
CA GLY A 90 2.37 -3.65 -4.79
C GLY A 90 1.21 -3.11 -3.96
N LEU A 91 0.89 -3.81 -2.87
CA LEU A 91 -0.04 -3.40 -1.84
C LEU A 91 0.69 -3.24 -0.52
N GLY A 92 0.73 -2.02 0.02
CA GLY A 92 1.29 -1.71 1.34
C GLY A 92 0.18 -1.44 2.35
N ILE A 93 0.37 -1.88 3.59
CA ILE A 93 -0.51 -1.56 4.71
C ILE A 93 0.34 -1.04 5.85
N SER A 94 0.02 0.16 6.33
CA SER A 94 0.64 0.73 7.53
C SER A 94 -0.40 1.16 8.54
N SER A 95 -0.02 1.24 9.81
CA SER A 95 -0.87 1.76 10.86
C SER A 95 -0.17 2.80 11.72
N LEU A 96 -0.95 3.73 12.24
CA LEU A 96 -0.49 4.77 13.15
C LEU A 96 -1.52 4.95 14.28
N SER A 97 -1.06 5.01 15.53
CA SER A 97 -1.92 5.36 16.64
C SER A 97 -2.19 6.87 16.64
N VAL A 98 -3.46 7.24 16.60
CA VAL A 98 -3.91 8.63 16.55
C VAL A 98 -5.07 8.82 17.52
N SER A 99 -4.88 9.62 18.57
CA SER A 99 -5.92 9.93 19.55
C SER A 99 -6.71 11.16 19.14
N ASN A 100 -8.04 11.08 19.22
CA ASN A 100 -8.96 12.23 19.13
C ASN A 100 -8.90 13.06 17.83
N VAL A 101 -8.53 12.45 16.70
CA VAL A 101 -8.53 13.11 15.39
C VAL A 101 -9.56 12.45 14.48
N SER A 102 -10.38 13.25 13.80
CA SER A 102 -11.37 12.73 12.85
C SER A 102 -10.71 12.19 11.59
N LEU A 103 -11.37 11.21 10.94
CA LEU A 103 -10.90 10.67 9.67
C LEU A 103 -10.76 11.77 8.59
N ASN A 104 -11.72 12.69 8.54
CA ASN A 104 -11.67 13.83 7.60
C ASN A 104 -10.44 14.72 7.84
N THR A 105 -10.12 15.02 9.10
CA THR A 105 -8.93 15.82 9.43
C THR A 105 -7.65 15.11 8.98
N ILE A 106 -7.55 13.79 9.20
CA ILE A 106 -6.42 12.97 8.77
C ILE A 106 -6.26 13.03 7.25
N VAL A 107 -7.35 12.83 6.51
CA VAL A 107 -7.35 12.86 5.05
C VAL A 107 -6.94 14.22 4.50
N ASN A 108 -7.46 15.31 5.07
CA ASN A 108 -7.09 16.66 4.64
C ASN A 108 -5.59 16.95 4.84
N ILE A 109 -5.04 16.56 6.00
CA ILE A 109 -3.61 16.68 6.26
C ILE A 109 -2.81 15.82 5.28
N HIS A 110 -3.27 14.59 5.04
CA HIS A 110 -2.62 13.65 4.12
C HIS A 110 -2.58 14.18 2.68
N LEU A 111 -3.72 14.64 2.15
CA LEU A 111 -3.82 15.25 0.81
C LEU A 111 -2.91 16.46 0.67
N LYS A 112 -2.91 17.37 1.65
CA LYS A 112 -2.01 18.52 1.67
C LYS A 112 -0.53 18.10 1.62
N ASN A 113 -0.17 17.07 2.37
CA ASN A 113 1.20 16.55 2.38
C ASN A 113 1.58 15.92 1.04
N MET A 114 0.67 15.14 0.41
CA MET A 114 0.91 14.58 -0.92
C MET A 114 1.11 15.67 -1.96
N THR A 115 0.25 16.68 -1.99
CA THR A 115 0.37 17.81 -2.92
C THR A 115 1.70 18.56 -2.77
N ASN A 116 2.23 18.68 -1.56
CA ASN A 116 3.45 19.43 -1.30
C ASN A 116 4.72 18.62 -1.54
N ASN A 117 4.67 17.29 -1.43
CA ASN A 117 5.89 16.46 -1.38
C ASN A 117 6.01 15.46 -2.54
N LEU A 118 4.93 15.15 -3.25
CA LEU A 118 4.98 14.23 -4.39
C LEU A 118 5.19 15.01 -5.68
N LYS A 119 6.22 14.63 -6.43
CA LYS A 119 6.51 15.21 -7.74
C LYS A 119 5.39 14.82 -8.73
N ASP A 120 4.90 15.79 -9.49
CA ASP A 120 3.84 15.64 -10.50
C ASP A 120 2.55 14.97 -9.94
N PHE A 121 2.20 15.31 -8.69
CA PHE A 121 0.99 14.82 -8.05
C PHE A 121 -0.26 15.32 -8.78
N GLN A 122 -1.12 14.37 -9.16
CA GLN A 122 -2.42 14.66 -9.76
C GLN A 122 -3.50 13.83 -9.04
N LEU A 123 -4.38 14.50 -8.32
CA LEU A 123 -5.55 13.86 -7.71
C LEU A 123 -6.57 13.49 -8.80
N ILE A 124 -6.96 12.21 -8.87
CA ILE A 124 -7.98 11.70 -9.79
C ILE A 124 -9.33 11.63 -9.07
N GLU A 125 -9.35 11.08 -7.85
CA GLU A 125 -10.58 10.88 -7.07
C GLU A 125 -10.30 11.02 -5.58
N SER A 126 -11.26 11.62 -4.86
CA SER A 126 -11.33 11.57 -3.39
C SER A 126 -12.78 11.42 -2.98
N SER A 127 -13.13 10.29 -2.36
CA SER A 127 -14.52 9.95 -2.03
C SER A 127 -14.63 9.14 -0.74
N ASP A 128 -15.84 9.09 -0.19
CA ASP A 128 -16.19 8.16 0.87
C ASP A 128 -16.42 6.76 0.30
N THR A 129 -16.02 5.73 1.05
CA THR A 129 -16.23 4.33 0.70
C THR A 129 -16.36 3.49 1.96
N ALA A 130 -16.62 2.20 1.79
CA ALA A 130 -16.56 1.20 2.85
C ALA A 130 -15.64 0.05 2.44
N LEU A 131 -14.96 -0.55 3.42
CA LEU A 131 -14.24 -1.80 3.26
C LEU A 131 -15.22 -3.00 3.27
N ALA A 132 -14.73 -4.20 2.99
CA ALA A 132 -15.54 -5.41 2.92
C ALA A 132 -16.27 -5.74 4.23
N ASP A 133 -15.76 -5.30 5.38
CA ASP A 133 -16.40 -5.41 6.69
C ASP A 133 -17.37 -4.26 7.04
N ASN A 134 -17.78 -3.47 6.04
CA ASN A 134 -18.61 -2.26 6.15
C ASN A 134 -17.98 -1.12 6.96
N ARG A 135 -16.68 -1.17 7.21
CA ARG A 135 -15.94 -0.12 7.89
C ARG A 135 -15.81 1.11 6.98
N LEU A 136 -16.18 2.28 7.50
CA LEU A 136 -16.02 3.52 6.76
C LEU A 136 -14.55 3.79 6.44
N ALA A 137 -14.30 4.18 5.21
CA ALA A 137 -12.99 4.54 4.71
C ALA A 137 -13.08 5.74 3.76
N LYS A 138 -11.96 6.42 3.58
CA LYS A 138 -11.76 7.41 2.52
C LYS A 138 -10.93 6.76 1.41
N LYS A 139 -11.39 6.91 0.18
CA LYS A 139 -10.71 6.47 -1.04
C LYS A 139 -10.05 7.67 -1.70
N ILE A 140 -8.77 7.54 -2.06
CA ILE A 140 -8.02 8.54 -2.82
C ILE A 140 -7.35 7.81 -3.99
N ILE A 141 -7.58 8.29 -5.21
CA ILE A 141 -6.87 7.81 -6.40
C ILE A 141 -6.07 8.97 -6.97
N PHE A 142 -4.81 8.74 -7.28
CA PHE A 142 -3.90 9.77 -7.78
C PHE A 142 -2.79 9.18 -8.64
N THR A 143 -2.12 10.04 -9.40
CA THR A 143 -0.82 9.72 -10.01
C THR A 143 0.26 10.63 -9.45
N ALA A 144 1.50 10.14 -9.43
CA ALA A 144 2.69 10.90 -9.08
C ALA A 144 3.94 10.25 -9.70
N MET A 145 5.03 11.00 -9.74
CA MET A 145 6.34 10.44 -10.09
C MET A 145 6.94 9.72 -8.88
N ASP A 146 7.48 8.55 -9.12
CA ASP A 146 8.21 7.71 -8.17
C ASP A 146 9.45 7.17 -8.86
N ASP A 147 10.64 7.61 -8.42
CA ASP A 147 11.92 7.26 -9.05
C ASP A 147 11.92 7.46 -10.59
N GLU A 148 11.51 8.64 -11.04
CA GLU A 148 11.46 9.03 -12.46
C GLU A 148 10.39 8.32 -13.30
N GLU A 149 9.56 7.47 -12.69
CA GLU A 149 8.47 6.76 -13.37
C GLU A 149 7.11 7.20 -12.83
N LYS A 150 6.15 7.40 -13.73
CA LYS A 150 4.79 7.76 -13.33
C LYS A 150 4.06 6.54 -12.80
N LYS A 151 3.59 6.62 -11.55
CA LYS A 151 2.78 5.60 -10.89
C LYS A 151 1.36 6.09 -10.68
N GLN A 152 0.42 5.15 -10.69
CA GLN A 152 -0.94 5.37 -10.20
C GLN A 152 -1.12 4.63 -8.88
N ALA A 153 -1.83 5.26 -7.95
CA ALA A 153 -2.11 4.68 -6.64
C ALA A 153 -3.58 4.82 -6.25
N LEU A 154 -4.09 3.79 -5.59
CA LEU A 154 -5.30 3.80 -4.79
C LEU A 154 -4.91 3.77 -3.32
N GLN A 155 -5.40 4.72 -2.54
CA GLN A 155 -5.26 4.69 -1.08
C GLN A 155 -6.62 4.59 -0.41
N LEU A 156 -6.71 3.70 0.57
CA LEU A 156 -7.83 3.58 1.49
C LEU A 156 -7.34 3.97 2.89
N ILE A 157 -8.00 4.95 3.49
CA ILE A 157 -7.69 5.43 4.84
C ILE A 157 -8.88 5.10 5.73
N THR A 158 -8.66 4.32 6.78
CA THR A 158 -9.72 3.92 7.72
C THR A 158 -9.22 3.95 9.16
N LYS A 159 -10.15 3.86 10.10
CA LYS A 159 -9.85 3.76 11.54
C LYS A 159 -10.35 2.44 12.10
N ASN A 160 -9.55 1.85 12.98
CA ASN A 160 -9.94 0.77 13.85
C ASN A 160 -9.48 1.09 15.27
N ASN A 161 -10.42 1.41 16.16
CA ASN A 161 -10.16 1.92 17.50
C ASN A 161 -9.30 3.20 17.46
N ASP A 162 -8.14 3.18 18.13
CA ASP A 162 -7.15 4.25 18.21
C ASP A 162 -6.12 4.25 17.06
N LYS A 163 -6.24 3.30 16.12
CA LYS A 163 -5.34 3.19 14.96
C LYS A 163 -5.99 3.69 13.69
N VAL A 164 -5.20 4.42 12.92
CA VAL A 164 -5.48 4.75 11.52
C VAL A 164 -4.67 3.83 10.64
N TYR A 165 -5.30 3.28 9.63
CA TYR A 165 -4.67 2.44 8.63
C TYR A 165 -4.63 3.16 7.30
N LEU A 166 -3.47 3.13 6.67
CA LEU A 166 -3.25 3.54 5.30
C LEU A 166 -2.94 2.30 4.48
N ILE A 167 -3.85 1.97 3.57
CA ILE A 167 -3.74 0.83 2.66
C ILE A 167 -3.50 1.42 1.28
N THR A 168 -2.34 1.12 0.68
CA THR A 168 -1.93 1.72 -0.59
C THR A 168 -1.65 0.65 -1.62
N TYR A 169 -2.45 0.60 -2.67
CA TYR A 169 -2.11 -0.06 -3.91
C TYR A 169 -1.36 0.94 -4.81
N LYS A 170 -0.22 0.52 -5.36
CA LYS A 170 0.58 1.31 -6.30
C LYS A 170 1.06 0.44 -7.45
N ALA A 171 0.97 0.94 -8.67
CA ALA A 171 1.49 0.28 -9.85
C ALA A 171 1.99 1.31 -10.88
N TYR A 172 2.76 0.87 -11.88
CA TYR A 172 2.97 1.65 -13.10
C TYR A 172 1.62 1.96 -13.75
N VAL A 173 1.49 3.13 -14.36
CA VAL A 173 0.21 3.57 -14.94
C VAL A 173 -0.34 2.57 -15.96
N ASP A 174 0.53 2.01 -16.82
CA ASP A 174 0.16 1.00 -17.84
C ASP A 174 -0.13 -0.39 -17.25
N LYS A 175 0.23 -0.63 -15.98
CA LYS A 175 0.02 -1.89 -15.26
C LYS A 175 -1.11 -1.82 -14.23
N TYR A 176 -1.59 -0.63 -13.90
CA TYR A 176 -2.55 -0.42 -12.83
C TYR A 176 -3.81 -1.29 -13.01
N GLU A 177 -4.45 -1.22 -14.15
CA GLU A 177 -5.68 -1.99 -14.41
C GLU A 177 -5.42 -3.51 -14.50
N GLN A 178 -4.24 -3.93 -14.93
CA GLN A 178 -3.87 -5.34 -15.03
C GLN A 178 -3.83 -6.02 -13.66
N TYR A 179 -3.31 -5.33 -12.63
CA TYR A 179 -3.18 -5.88 -11.28
C TYR A 179 -4.38 -5.58 -10.39
N PHE A 180 -5.24 -4.64 -10.76
CA PHE A 180 -6.35 -4.19 -9.93
C PHE A 180 -7.32 -5.32 -9.51
N PRO A 181 -7.69 -6.31 -10.34
CA PRO A 181 -8.53 -7.43 -9.92
C PRO A 181 -7.91 -8.29 -8.81
N ILE A 182 -6.59 -8.48 -8.82
CA ILE A 182 -5.87 -9.18 -7.76
C ILE A 182 -5.93 -8.37 -6.45
N ILE A 183 -5.69 -7.06 -6.55
CA ILE A 183 -5.78 -6.13 -5.42
C ILE A 183 -7.19 -6.12 -4.82
N GLN A 184 -8.24 -6.15 -5.63
CA GLN A 184 -9.62 -6.24 -5.14
C GLN A 184 -9.86 -7.53 -4.35
N LYS A 185 -9.36 -8.69 -4.82
CA LYS A 185 -9.43 -9.95 -4.05
C LYS A 185 -8.71 -9.82 -2.70
N MET A 186 -7.51 -9.21 -2.69
CA MET A 186 -6.76 -8.96 -1.45
C MET A 186 -7.55 -8.05 -0.49
N LEU A 187 -8.06 -6.92 -0.97
CA LEU A 187 -8.83 -5.96 -0.16
C LEU A 187 -10.13 -6.55 0.37
N ASN A 188 -10.80 -7.42 -0.41
CA ASN A 188 -12.01 -8.13 0.03
C ASN A 188 -11.74 -9.17 1.13
N SER A 189 -10.50 -9.65 1.23
CA SER A 189 -10.08 -10.59 2.28
C SER A 189 -9.57 -9.93 3.56
N LEU A 190 -9.44 -8.59 3.55
CA LEU A 190 -8.89 -7.84 4.68
C LEU A 190 -9.86 -7.83 5.86
N VAL A 191 -9.39 -8.31 7.00
CA VAL A 191 -10.12 -8.34 8.27
C VAL A 191 -9.30 -7.65 9.35
N PHE A 192 -9.95 -6.79 10.14
CA PHE A 192 -9.34 -6.14 11.29
C PHE A 192 -9.77 -6.83 12.59
N PHE A 193 -8.79 -7.15 13.44
CA PHE A 193 -9.05 -7.71 14.78
C PHE A 193 -9.45 -6.61 15.77
N LYS A 194 -10.18 -7.03 16.81
CA LYS A 194 -10.54 -6.17 17.95
C LYS A 194 -9.36 -5.95 18.89
#